data_9c558a98fdb590e5e0d8cba81fd6cf27
#
_entry.id   9c558a98fdb590e5e0d8cba81fd6cf27
#
_cell.length_a   1.000
_cell.length_b   1.000
_cell.length_c   1.000
_cell.angle_alpha   90.00
_cell.angle_beta   90.00
_cell.angle_gamma   90.00
#
_symmetry.space_group_name_H-M   'P 1'
#
loop_
_entity.id
_entity.type
_entity.pdbx_description
1 polymer ?
#
loop_
_entity_poly.entity_id
_entity_poly.type
_entity_poly.pdbx_seq_one_letter_code
_entity_poly.pdbx_strand_id
1 'polypeptide(L)'
;NKFPKQGLFKIRIVYDSHRQSIKFATYTRPKFHTYKLIEIENNFTYSFKSTDRKLFDTIYQETDKNTLPILIQNKNVSDSVFSNLIFEKNGKLYSPNTPLLFGTMLSQSLLQHEITMITIKEDEIKNFDYIYSINAMNPLGAIEKIKI
;
A
#
# COMPACT_ATOMS: atom_id res chain seq x y z
N ASN A 1 14.74 -21.36 17.14
CA ASN A 1 14.64 -19.95 16.69
C ASN A 1 14.00 -19.15 17.82
N LYS A 2 14.77 -18.33 18.52
CA LYS A 2 14.23 -17.45 19.57
C LYS A 2 13.64 -16.22 18.89
N PHE A 3 12.34 -16.02 19.02
CA PHE A 3 11.70 -14.76 18.63
C PHE A 3 12.35 -13.60 19.39
N PRO A 4 12.61 -12.48 18.74
CA PRO A 4 13.03 -11.28 19.42
C PRO A 4 11.97 -10.86 20.45
N LYS A 5 12.42 -10.48 21.65
CA LYS A 5 11.50 -10.18 22.76
C LYS A 5 10.95 -8.74 22.72
N GLN A 6 11.56 -7.84 21.93
CA GLN A 6 11.19 -6.43 21.85
C GLN A 6 11.39 -5.88 20.44
N GLY A 7 10.56 -4.92 20.04
CA GLY A 7 10.61 -4.26 18.75
C GLY A 7 9.48 -4.65 17.81
N LEU A 8 9.46 -4.03 16.63
CA LEU A 8 8.52 -4.33 15.55
C LEU A 8 9.20 -5.27 14.55
N PHE A 9 8.57 -6.39 14.24
CA PHE A 9 9.12 -7.40 13.35
C PHE A 9 8.16 -7.73 12.24
N LYS A 10 8.70 -7.86 11.02
CA LYS A 10 7.97 -8.37 9.87
C LYS A 10 8.16 -9.87 9.77
N ILE A 11 7.06 -10.60 9.82
CA ILE A 11 7.03 -12.04 9.53
C ILE A 11 6.61 -12.20 8.06
N ARG A 12 7.46 -12.87 7.27
CA ARG A 12 7.14 -13.23 5.89
C ARG A 12 6.99 -14.72 5.79
N ILE A 13 5.81 -15.16 5.37
CA ILE A 13 5.51 -16.56 5.10
C ILE A 13 5.41 -16.71 3.57
N VAL A 14 6.21 -17.61 3.01
CA VAL A 14 6.15 -18.00 1.59
C VAL A 14 5.79 -19.48 1.55
N TYR A 15 4.82 -19.84 0.77
CA TYR A 15 4.34 -21.20 0.67
C TYR A 15 3.85 -21.53 -0.74
N ASP A 16 3.95 -22.78 -1.07
CA ASP A 16 3.31 -23.42 -2.23
C ASP A 16 2.58 -24.70 -1.78
N SER A 17 2.18 -25.55 -2.70
CA SER A 17 1.50 -26.82 -2.39
C SER A 17 2.35 -27.83 -1.59
N HIS A 18 3.67 -27.67 -1.53
CA HIS A 18 4.60 -28.66 -0.96
C HIS A 18 5.55 -28.09 0.08
N ARG A 19 5.83 -26.80 0.07
CA ARG A 19 6.85 -26.13 0.89
C ARG A 19 6.34 -24.88 1.52
N GLN A 20 6.88 -24.58 2.70
CA GLN A 20 6.68 -23.31 3.36
C GLN A 20 7.99 -22.79 3.92
N SER A 21 8.18 -21.50 3.91
CA SER A 21 9.29 -20.83 4.58
C SER A 21 8.81 -19.63 5.37
N ILE A 22 9.39 -19.42 6.55
CA ILE A 22 9.08 -18.30 7.43
C ILE A 22 10.36 -17.53 7.66
N LYS A 23 10.33 -16.22 7.39
CA LYS A 23 11.44 -15.31 7.63
C LYS A 23 11.00 -14.19 8.58
N PHE A 24 11.90 -13.80 9.48
CA PHE A 24 11.72 -12.71 10.41
C PHE A 24 12.74 -11.63 10.09
N ALA A 25 12.32 -10.38 10.12
CA ALA A 25 13.19 -9.23 9.99
C ALA A 25 12.71 -8.10 10.89
N THR A 26 13.62 -7.35 11.47
CA THR A 26 13.29 -6.10 12.11
C THR A 26 12.59 -5.19 11.10
N TYR A 27 11.54 -4.53 11.53
CA TYR A 27 10.76 -3.65 10.67
C TYR A 27 10.82 -2.21 11.19
N THR A 28 11.22 -1.31 10.32
CA THR A 28 11.13 0.13 10.55
C THR A 28 10.04 0.67 9.62
N ARG A 29 9.07 1.39 10.20
CA ARG A 29 8.03 2.02 9.41
C ARG A 29 8.63 3.06 8.46
N PRO A 30 8.21 3.06 7.18
CA PRO A 30 8.66 4.07 6.24
C PRO A 30 8.13 5.45 6.64
N LYS A 31 8.83 6.50 6.19
CA LYS A 31 8.39 7.89 6.30
C LYS A 31 8.28 8.46 4.90
N PHE A 32 7.09 8.88 4.51
CA PHE A 32 6.86 9.52 3.22
C PHE A 32 6.49 10.98 3.44
N HIS A 33 7.06 11.86 2.64
CA HIS A 33 6.82 13.30 2.69
C HIS A 33 6.14 13.81 1.42
N THR A 34 6.20 13.02 0.35
CA THR A 34 5.62 13.33 -0.94
C THR A 34 5.18 12.05 -1.66
N TYR A 35 4.58 12.19 -2.82
CA TYR A 35 4.16 11.07 -3.66
C TYR A 35 4.57 11.30 -5.12
N LYS A 36 4.63 10.21 -5.88
CA LYS A 36 4.88 10.20 -7.33
C LYS A 36 3.88 9.29 -8.02
N LEU A 37 3.24 9.79 -9.07
CA LEU A 37 2.34 8.98 -9.90
C LEU A 37 3.16 8.16 -10.88
N ILE A 38 2.86 6.87 -10.97
CA ILE A 38 3.53 5.90 -11.84
C ILE A 38 2.47 5.19 -12.66
N GLU A 39 2.45 5.44 -13.96
CA GLU A 39 1.60 4.67 -14.87
C GLU A 39 2.11 3.24 -15.00
N ILE A 40 1.18 2.28 -14.93
CA ILE A 40 1.44 0.86 -15.18
C ILE A 40 0.57 0.38 -16.34
N GLU A 41 0.95 -0.76 -16.94
CA GLU A 41 0.19 -1.35 -18.04
C GLU A 41 -1.28 -1.59 -17.67
N ASN A 42 -2.19 -1.24 -18.57
CA ASN A 42 -3.64 -1.31 -18.33
C ASN A 42 -4.16 -2.74 -18.12
N ASN A 43 -3.44 -3.75 -18.62
CA ASN A 43 -3.75 -5.17 -18.46
C ASN A 43 -2.96 -5.84 -17.32
N PHE A 44 -2.14 -5.10 -16.57
CA PHE A 44 -1.41 -5.64 -15.44
C PHE A 44 -2.38 -6.11 -14.34
N THR A 45 -2.18 -7.33 -13.85
CA THR A 45 -2.99 -7.93 -12.79
C THR A 45 -2.12 -8.41 -11.64
N TYR A 46 -2.58 -8.19 -10.41
CA TYR A 46 -1.91 -8.65 -9.19
C TYR A 46 -2.94 -9.05 -8.11
N SER A 47 -3.90 -9.92 -8.49
CA SER A 47 -5.00 -10.32 -7.61
C SER A 47 -4.56 -11.16 -6.41
N PHE A 48 -3.37 -11.75 -6.47
CA PHE A 48 -2.79 -12.56 -5.39
C PHE A 48 -1.37 -12.11 -5.07
N LYS A 49 -1.01 -12.16 -3.78
CA LYS A 49 0.38 -11.89 -3.37
C LYS A 49 1.31 -12.94 -3.98
N SER A 50 2.25 -12.50 -4.79
CA SER A 50 3.25 -13.32 -5.46
C SER A 50 4.66 -13.02 -4.93
N THR A 51 5.57 -13.99 -5.11
CA THR A 51 7.01 -13.79 -4.97
C THR A 51 7.60 -13.09 -6.18
N ASP A 52 6.96 -13.17 -7.35
CA ASP A 52 7.31 -12.34 -8.51
C ASP A 52 6.79 -10.92 -8.31
N ARG A 53 7.73 -10.02 -8.05
CA ARG A 53 7.48 -8.62 -7.74
C ARG A 53 8.36 -7.69 -8.57
N LYS A 54 8.86 -8.16 -9.72
CA LYS A 54 9.83 -7.40 -10.53
C LYS A 54 9.38 -5.97 -10.79
N LEU A 55 8.15 -5.77 -11.27
CA LEU A 55 7.60 -4.44 -11.53
C LEU A 55 7.65 -3.56 -10.28
N PHE A 56 7.12 -4.06 -9.16
CA PHE A 56 7.05 -3.29 -7.91
C PHE A 56 8.44 -2.99 -7.34
N ASP A 57 9.36 -3.95 -7.42
CA ASP A 57 10.71 -3.82 -6.90
C ASP A 57 11.51 -2.82 -7.76
N THR A 58 11.34 -2.82 -9.09
CA THR A 58 11.91 -1.82 -9.99
C THR A 58 11.37 -0.42 -9.67
N ILE A 59 10.06 -0.24 -9.61
CA ILE A 59 9.44 1.05 -9.25
C ILE A 59 9.97 1.55 -7.90
N TYR A 60 10.06 0.67 -6.91
CA TYR A 60 10.54 1.04 -5.57
C TYR A 60 12.01 1.46 -5.57
N GLN A 61 12.85 0.80 -6.35
CA GLN A 61 14.27 1.13 -6.48
C GLN A 61 14.53 2.45 -7.19
N GLU A 62 13.67 2.79 -8.17
CA GLU A 62 13.75 4.03 -8.97
C GLU A 62 13.03 5.23 -8.30
N THR A 63 12.37 5.00 -7.16
CA THR A 63 11.67 6.05 -6.42
C THR A 63 12.46 6.42 -5.17
N ASP A 64 12.57 7.72 -4.88
CA ASP A 64 13.21 8.21 -3.66
C ASP A 64 12.58 7.61 -2.41
N LYS A 65 13.39 7.29 -1.40
CA LYS A 65 12.97 6.58 -0.17
C LYS A 65 11.83 7.25 0.60
N ASN A 66 11.73 8.58 0.50
CA ASN A 66 10.72 9.38 1.19
C ASN A 66 9.52 9.74 0.29
N THR A 67 9.47 9.16 -0.91
CA THR A 67 8.41 9.37 -1.89
C THR A 67 7.54 8.11 -1.97
N LEU A 68 6.23 8.26 -1.81
CA LEU A 68 5.27 7.17 -1.98
C LEU A 68 4.94 7.00 -3.47
N PRO A 69 5.30 5.88 -4.11
CA PRO A 69 4.85 5.60 -5.47
C PRO A 69 3.35 5.25 -5.45
N ILE A 70 2.56 5.96 -6.23
CA ILE A 70 1.13 5.72 -6.46
C ILE A 70 0.96 5.16 -7.86
N LEU A 71 0.41 3.97 -7.96
CA LEU A 71 0.20 3.27 -9.21
C LEU A 71 -1.08 3.77 -9.88
N ILE A 72 -0.95 4.15 -11.14
CA ILE A 72 -2.05 4.61 -11.99
C ILE A 72 -2.29 3.55 -13.06
N GLN A 73 -3.51 3.07 -13.15
CA GLN A 73 -3.95 2.12 -14.18
C GLN A 73 -5.24 2.63 -14.84
N ASN A 74 -5.28 2.70 -16.16
CA ASN A 74 -6.40 3.28 -16.91
C ASN A 74 -6.81 4.67 -16.39
N LYS A 75 -5.81 5.52 -16.08
CA LYS A 75 -5.99 6.87 -15.49
C LYS A 75 -6.66 6.91 -14.12
N ASN A 76 -6.83 5.77 -13.48
CA ASN A 76 -7.37 5.67 -12.12
C ASN A 76 -6.27 5.31 -11.13
N VAL A 77 -6.40 5.85 -9.94
CA VAL A 77 -5.57 5.48 -8.80
C VAL A 77 -5.88 4.04 -8.41
N SER A 78 -4.84 3.23 -8.23
CA SER A 78 -4.96 1.87 -7.75
C SER A 78 -4.32 1.73 -6.36
N ASP A 79 -3.11 1.23 -6.29
CA ASP A 79 -2.38 0.94 -5.05
C ASP A 79 -1.05 1.70 -5.01
N SER A 80 -0.27 1.45 -3.98
CA SER A 80 1.18 1.62 -4.00
C SER A 80 1.86 0.26 -4.17
N VAL A 81 3.16 0.23 -4.41
CA VAL A 81 3.94 -1.01 -4.65
C VAL A 81 3.89 -2.01 -3.48
N PHE A 82 3.48 -1.60 -2.29
CA PHE A 82 3.42 -2.45 -1.09
C PHE A 82 2.24 -2.15 -0.15
N SER A 83 1.32 -1.27 -0.54
CA SER A 83 0.22 -0.82 0.32
C SER A 83 -1.02 -0.44 -0.48
N ASN A 84 -2.18 -0.54 0.16
CA ASN A 84 -3.38 0.14 -0.29
C ASN A 84 -3.34 1.61 0.14
N LEU A 85 -4.17 2.42 -0.48
CA LEU A 85 -4.23 3.86 -0.26
C LEU A 85 -5.58 4.27 0.34
N ILE A 86 -5.54 5.22 1.27
CA ILE A 86 -6.71 5.91 1.77
C ILE A 86 -6.47 7.41 1.59
N PHE A 87 -7.44 8.10 1.05
CA PHE A 87 -7.44 9.53 0.83
C PHE A 87 -8.38 10.21 1.82
N GLU A 88 -8.00 11.35 2.35
CA GLU A 88 -8.82 12.16 3.23
C GLU A 88 -9.24 13.45 2.53
N LYS A 89 -10.52 13.80 2.63
CA LYS A 89 -11.07 15.07 2.18
C LYS A 89 -12.11 15.58 3.18
N ASN A 90 -11.89 16.78 3.73
CA ASN A 90 -12.79 17.37 4.72
C ASN A 90 -13.11 16.40 5.88
N GLY A 91 -12.11 15.67 6.36
CA GLY A 91 -12.24 14.70 7.45
C GLY A 91 -12.93 13.39 7.09
N LYS A 92 -13.37 13.19 5.84
CA LYS A 92 -13.94 11.94 5.33
C LYS A 92 -12.88 11.10 4.63
N LEU A 93 -12.98 9.79 4.76
CA LEU A 93 -12.02 8.84 4.22
C LEU A 93 -12.56 8.14 2.98
N TYR A 94 -11.69 8.01 1.98
CA TYR A 94 -11.98 7.38 0.69
C TYR A 94 -10.88 6.41 0.32
N SER A 95 -11.22 5.32 -0.33
CA SER A 95 -10.24 4.38 -0.90
C SER A 95 -10.56 4.13 -2.37
N PRO A 96 -9.52 3.97 -3.23
CA PRO A 96 -9.76 3.55 -4.61
C PRO A 96 -10.54 2.23 -4.65
N ASN A 97 -11.55 2.16 -5.52
CA ASN A 97 -12.36 0.95 -5.72
C ASN A 97 -11.75 -0.03 -6.74
N THR A 98 -10.58 0.30 -7.26
CA THR A 98 -9.82 -0.49 -8.24
C THR A 98 -8.42 -0.87 -7.71
N PRO A 99 -8.29 -1.44 -6.49
CA PRO A 99 -6.99 -1.88 -6.00
C PRO A 99 -6.51 -3.08 -6.82
N LEU A 100 -5.20 -3.15 -7.10
CA LEU A 100 -4.55 -4.32 -7.71
C LEU A 100 -4.64 -5.54 -6.78
N LEU A 101 -4.52 -5.26 -5.46
CA LEU A 101 -4.65 -6.27 -4.42
C LEU A 101 -5.54 -5.76 -3.30
N PHE A 102 -6.66 -6.43 -3.07
CA PHE A 102 -7.51 -6.15 -1.92
C PHE A 102 -6.85 -6.66 -0.63
N GLY A 103 -6.08 -5.80 0.03
CA GLY A 103 -5.24 -6.17 1.17
C GLY A 103 -6.04 -6.43 2.45
N THR A 104 -5.52 -7.29 3.33
CA THR A 104 -6.15 -7.60 4.63
C THR A 104 -6.31 -6.37 5.52
N MET A 105 -5.35 -5.42 5.46
CA MET A 105 -5.46 -4.17 6.22
C MET A 105 -6.54 -3.24 5.65
N LEU A 106 -6.72 -3.20 4.34
CA LEU A 106 -7.83 -2.46 3.73
C LEU A 106 -9.17 -3.06 4.18
N SER A 107 -9.32 -4.40 4.10
CA SER A 107 -10.53 -5.09 4.59
C SER A 107 -10.83 -4.74 6.05
N GLN A 108 -9.81 -4.78 6.91
CA GLN A 108 -9.97 -4.45 8.33
C GLN A 108 -10.32 -2.97 8.53
N SER A 109 -9.69 -2.06 7.79
CA SER A 109 -9.95 -0.62 7.89
C SER A 109 -11.37 -0.27 7.47
N LEU A 110 -11.91 -0.91 6.43
CA LEU A 110 -13.31 -0.74 5.99
C LEU A 110 -14.32 -1.19 7.05
N LEU A 111 -13.96 -2.17 7.91
CA LEU A 111 -14.82 -2.62 9.01
C LEU A 111 -14.74 -1.71 10.25
N GLN A 112 -13.60 -1.05 10.46
CA GLN A 112 -13.31 -0.27 11.66
C GLN A 112 -13.56 1.24 11.50
N HIS A 113 -13.57 1.74 10.26
CA HIS A 113 -13.69 3.15 9.93
C HIS A 113 -14.73 3.36 8.84
N GLU A 114 -15.35 4.54 8.83
CA GLU A 114 -16.24 4.97 7.76
C GLU A 114 -15.38 5.39 6.54
N ILE A 115 -15.09 4.42 5.67
CA ILE A 115 -14.32 4.62 4.44
C ILE A 115 -15.22 4.33 3.24
N THR A 116 -15.33 5.27 2.32
CA THR A 116 -16.09 5.10 1.09
C THR A 116 -15.16 4.69 -0.05
N MET A 117 -15.45 3.57 -0.71
CA MET A 117 -14.72 3.15 -1.90
C MET A 117 -15.27 3.86 -3.13
N ILE A 118 -14.40 4.58 -3.84
CA ILE A 118 -14.76 5.37 -5.03
C ILE A 118 -13.70 5.21 -6.13
N THR A 119 -14.07 5.50 -7.37
CA THR A 119 -13.09 5.73 -8.42
C THR A 119 -12.40 7.07 -8.16
N ILE A 120 -11.07 7.08 -8.12
CA ILE A 120 -10.25 8.30 -8.00
C ILE A 120 -9.40 8.40 -9.26
N LYS A 121 -9.59 9.43 -10.07
CA LYS A 121 -8.74 9.69 -11.23
C LYS A 121 -7.42 10.34 -10.81
N GLU A 122 -6.39 10.16 -11.62
CA GLU A 122 -5.07 10.73 -11.36
C GLU A 122 -5.10 12.26 -11.19
N ASP A 123 -5.91 12.97 -11.98
CA ASP A 123 -6.05 14.42 -11.93
C ASP A 123 -6.92 14.92 -10.77
N GLU A 124 -7.68 14.03 -10.12
CA GLU A 124 -8.52 14.32 -8.96
C GLU A 124 -7.78 14.23 -7.62
N ILE A 125 -6.58 13.64 -7.59
CA ILE A 125 -5.78 13.49 -6.35
C ILE A 125 -5.61 14.85 -5.65
N LYS A 126 -5.35 15.90 -6.40
CA LYS A 126 -5.20 17.29 -5.90
C LYS A 126 -6.42 17.84 -5.14
N ASN A 127 -7.57 17.18 -5.22
CA ASN A 127 -8.81 17.58 -4.54
C ASN A 127 -8.93 16.99 -3.13
N PHE A 128 -7.98 16.17 -2.71
CA PHE A 128 -7.90 15.59 -1.37
C PHE A 128 -6.92 16.35 -0.49
N ASP A 129 -7.05 16.20 0.81
CA ASP A 129 -6.19 16.89 1.80
C ASP A 129 -4.96 16.08 2.13
N TYR A 130 -5.14 14.74 2.27
CA TYR A 130 -4.08 13.82 2.70
C TYR A 130 -4.19 12.44 2.07
N ILE A 131 -3.05 11.74 2.04
CA ILE A 131 -2.92 10.33 1.63
C ILE A 131 -2.36 9.52 2.79
N TYR A 132 -2.97 8.37 3.05
CA TYR A 132 -2.46 7.32 3.95
C TYR A 132 -2.04 6.10 3.15
N SER A 133 -0.91 5.51 3.52
CA SER A 133 -0.42 4.24 2.98
C SER A 133 -0.60 3.16 4.05
N ILE A 134 -1.42 2.15 3.77
CA ILE A 134 -1.79 1.11 4.73
C ILE A 134 -1.43 -0.29 4.25
N ASN A 135 -0.91 -1.12 5.14
CA ASN A 135 -0.69 -2.55 4.92
C ASN A 135 -0.66 -3.30 6.26
N ALA A 136 -0.46 -4.61 6.25
CA ALA A 136 -0.44 -5.43 7.46
C ALA A 136 0.56 -4.97 8.55
N MET A 137 1.64 -4.26 8.17
CA MET A 137 2.64 -3.71 9.10
C MET A 137 2.31 -2.28 9.53
N ASN A 138 1.47 -1.58 8.77
CA ASN A 138 1.14 -0.18 8.95
C ASN A 138 -0.39 0.00 8.89
N PRO A 139 -1.10 -0.18 10.00
CA PRO A 139 -2.51 0.18 10.10
C PRO A 139 -2.73 1.67 9.83
N LEU A 140 -3.97 2.06 9.59
CA LEU A 140 -4.34 3.47 9.41
C LEU A 140 -3.83 4.32 10.59
N GLY A 141 -3.10 5.38 10.29
CA GLY A 141 -2.47 6.27 11.28
C GLY A 141 -1.15 5.75 11.88
N ALA A 142 -0.66 4.56 11.53
CA ALA A 142 0.62 4.03 12.04
C ALA A 142 1.86 4.69 11.42
N ILE A 143 1.72 5.26 10.23
CA ILE A 143 2.70 6.13 9.59
C ILE A 143 2.06 7.48 9.30
N GLU A 144 2.92 8.51 9.22
CA GLU A 144 2.46 9.86 8.98
C GLU A 144 1.77 9.98 7.61
N LYS A 145 0.64 10.69 7.57
CA LYS A 145 -0.08 10.98 6.34
C LYS A 145 0.66 12.03 5.51
N ILE A 146 0.59 11.89 4.20
CA ILE A 146 1.18 12.83 3.25
C ILE A 146 0.16 13.93 2.97
N LYS A 147 0.57 15.18 3.10
CA LYS A 147 -0.24 16.33 2.68
C LYS A 147 -0.16 16.48 1.16
N ILE A 148 -1.31 16.68 0.51
CA ILE A 148 -1.42 16.93 -0.93
C ILE A 148 -1.30 18.41 -1.23
#